data_7a51b1edc2a2f42e6d0cf0b3a542650a
#
_entry.id   7a51b1edc2a2f42e6d0cf0b3a542650a
#
_cell.length_a   1.000
_cell.length_b   1.000
_cell.length_c   1.000
_cell.angle_alpha   90.00
_cell.angle_beta   90.00
_cell.angle_gamma   90.00
#
_symmetry.space_group_name_H-M   'P 1'
#
loop_
_entity.id
_entity.type
_entity.pdbx_description
1 polymer ?
#
loop_
_entity_poly.entity_id
_entity_poly.type
_entity_poly.pdbx_seq_one_letter_code
_entity_poly.pdbx_strand_id
1 'polypeptide(L)'
;MNHPSNENIPSRSFSYHAFNFTFLLLLAVFFISLYTVALLKSNSRITLSAAVERNISCSDAVHRAISSRLTRADFEQINTKSDMNSAQYRSLQSYLNELRSLNSTRYLYTAKRGPGGKPIYLIDGLDLEAPDFAYPGTYLEEEMAPYLEAALSGKTIHSQKIIDTTWGHIFTACYPVIASDGTNDILGALCIEIDMEDTYRSIEAINRSSFGIAAAASMIALLLIVISYFYTKKQKSRELTQQQLLEQTAKAAEAANKAKSTFLFNMSHDIRTPMNAILGYAELARNHLQEPEKIGEYMDKIHISGEKMLSIINNILQFSQIENNQIHIEETSIQTEKSFDSCIVMVQTALEEKQQHFHVTKDISYPYIYIDTTYMSEIVLNILSNAIKYTAKGGTISCALRQEPGETDGWCITEIAITDTGIGISE
;
A
#
# COMPACT_ATOMS: atom_id res chain seq x y z
N MET A 1 -26.84 21.16 31.28
CA MET A 1 -25.45 20.77 31.58
C MET A 1 -25.37 19.26 31.48
N ASN A 2 -24.86 18.74 30.39
CA ASN A 2 -24.24 17.44 30.26
C ASN A 2 -23.57 17.46 28.88
N HIS A 3 -22.26 17.56 28.89
CA HIS A 3 -21.42 17.34 27.71
C HIS A 3 -21.54 15.86 27.28
N PRO A 4 -21.78 15.55 26.01
CA PRO A 4 -21.53 14.22 25.54
C PRO A 4 -20.03 14.05 25.39
N SER A 5 -19.50 13.08 26.12
CA SER A 5 -18.18 12.54 26.06
C SER A 5 -17.79 12.19 24.62
N ASN A 6 -16.64 12.68 24.25
CA ASN A 6 -15.88 12.34 23.05
C ASN A 6 -15.69 10.81 22.99
N GLU A 7 -16.56 10.08 22.33
CA GLU A 7 -16.35 8.67 22.01
C GLU A 7 -15.34 8.58 20.89
N ASN A 8 -14.23 7.99 21.25
CA ASN A 8 -13.07 7.65 20.43
C ASN A 8 -13.47 7.04 19.08
N ILE A 9 -13.06 7.68 18.03
CA ILE A 9 -13.13 7.21 16.66
C ILE A 9 -12.22 5.97 16.51
N PRO A 10 -12.74 4.80 16.08
CA PRO A 10 -11.98 3.54 16.01
C PRO A 10 -10.95 3.47 14.85
N SER A 11 -10.62 4.56 14.20
CA SER A 11 -9.73 4.57 13.02
C SER A 11 -8.25 4.30 13.30
N ARG A 12 -7.76 4.54 14.51
CA ARG A 12 -6.36 4.26 14.89
C ARG A 12 -6.04 2.77 15.07
N SER A 13 -7.01 1.94 15.47
CA SER A 13 -6.77 0.52 15.76
C SER A 13 -6.54 -0.32 14.49
N PHE A 14 -7.25 -0.04 13.41
CA PHE A 14 -7.19 -0.86 12.19
C PHE A 14 -5.88 -0.66 11.39
N SER A 15 -5.35 0.55 11.32
CA SER A 15 -4.04 0.83 10.70
C SER A 15 -2.89 0.17 11.47
N TYR A 16 -3.00 0.11 12.80
CA TYR A 16 -2.03 -0.55 13.67
C TYR A 16 -2.04 -2.07 13.49
N HIS A 17 -3.21 -2.69 13.31
CA HIS A 17 -3.33 -4.12 13.05
C HIS A 17 -2.80 -4.54 11.68
N ALA A 18 -3.03 -3.77 10.63
CA ALA A 18 -2.50 -4.07 9.30
C ALA A 18 -0.96 -3.92 9.25
N PHE A 19 -0.39 -2.93 9.92
CA PHE A 19 1.06 -2.77 10.07
C PHE A 19 1.68 -3.92 10.87
N ASN A 20 1.09 -4.31 11.98
CA ASN A 20 1.54 -5.44 12.78
C ASN A 20 1.48 -6.76 12.02
N PHE A 21 0.44 -6.99 11.21
CA PHE A 21 0.30 -8.21 10.40
C PHE A 21 1.38 -8.31 9.32
N THR A 22 1.64 -7.22 8.56
CA THR A 22 2.73 -7.20 7.56
C THR A 22 4.10 -7.35 8.19
N PHE A 23 4.33 -6.75 9.34
CA PHE A 23 5.57 -6.93 10.10
C PHE A 23 5.78 -8.37 10.56
N LEU A 24 4.75 -9.02 11.10
CA LEU A 24 4.80 -10.44 11.52
C LEU A 24 5.06 -11.36 10.32
N LEU A 25 4.47 -11.08 9.18
CA LEU A 25 4.65 -11.87 7.96
C LEU A 25 6.08 -11.73 7.40
N LEU A 26 6.66 -10.53 7.41
CA LEU A 26 8.06 -10.29 7.05
C LEU A 26 9.02 -11.01 8.00
N LEU A 27 8.72 -10.99 9.29
CA LEU A 27 9.50 -11.69 10.31
C LEU A 27 9.44 -13.21 10.11
N ALA A 28 8.29 -13.75 9.78
CA ALA A 28 8.12 -15.17 9.44
C ALA A 28 8.93 -15.57 8.19
N VAL A 29 8.86 -14.79 7.10
CA VAL A 29 9.65 -15.03 5.88
C VAL A 29 11.14 -14.99 6.18
N PHE A 30 11.59 -14.02 6.97
CA PHE A 30 12.99 -13.92 7.41
C PHE A 30 13.45 -15.16 8.20
N PHE A 31 12.70 -15.58 9.21
CA PHE A 31 13.07 -16.74 10.03
C PHE A 31 13.02 -18.05 9.25
N ILE A 32 12.04 -18.26 8.39
CA ILE A 32 11.95 -19.44 7.52
C ILE A 32 13.16 -19.49 6.58
N SER A 33 13.51 -18.37 5.94
CA SER A 33 14.68 -18.28 5.07
C SER A 33 15.98 -18.57 5.82
N LEU A 34 16.16 -17.94 6.98
CA LEU A 34 17.34 -18.15 7.83
C LEU A 34 17.46 -19.61 8.27
N TYR A 35 16.37 -20.22 8.72
CA TYR A 35 16.32 -21.63 9.11
C TYR A 35 16.67 -22.56 7.95
N THR A 36 16.10 -22.34 6.77
CA THR A 36 16.34 -23.13 5.57
C THR A 36 17.81 -23.06 5.14
N VAL A 37 18.40 -21.86 5.13
CA VAL A 37 19.82 -21.66 4.81
C VAL A 37 20.73 -22.35 5.84
N ALA A 38 20.39 -22.25 7.11
CA ALA A 38 21.15 -22.92 8.18
C ALA A 38 21.08 -24.45 8.06
N LEU A 39 19.90 -24.99 7.75
CA LEU A 39 19.70 -26.43 7.52
C LEU A 39 20.52 -26.92 6.32
N LEU A 40 20.51 -26.21 5.19
CA LEU A 40 21.29 -26.56 4.01
C LEU A 40 22.80 -26.51 4.29
N LYS A 41 23.28 -25.49 5.00
CA LYS A 41 24.68 -25.43 5.45
C LYS A 41 25.06 -26.58 6.37
N SER A 42 24.18 -26.96 7.28
CA SER A 42 24.37 -28.11 8.15
C SER A 42 24.48 -29.41 7.33
N ASN A 43 23.57 -29.60 6.37
CA ASN A 43 23.57 -30.76 5.49
C ASN A 43 24.87 -30.85 4.65
N SER A 44 25.35 -29.73 4.10
CA SER A 44 26.62 -29.65 3.40
C SER A 44 27.82 -30.12 4.27
N ARG A 45 27.86 -29.69 5.54
CA ARG A 45 28.89 -30.13 6.50
C ARG A 45 28.80 -31.61 6.82
N ILE A 46 27.59 -32.14 7.02
CA ILE A 46 27.36 -33.56 7.27
C ILE A 46 27.81 -34.41 6.07
N THR A 47 27.46 -33.98 4.85
CA THR A 47 27.88 -34.65 3.61
C THR A 47 29.39 -34.71 3.49
N LEU A 48 30.07 -33.59 3.75
CA LEU A 48 31.54 -33.55 3.72
C LEU A 48 32.15 -34.46 4.79
N SER A 49 31.67 -34.36 6.04
CA SER A 49 32.20 -35.18 7.15
C SER A 49 32.02 -36.67 6.90
N ALA A 50 30.85 -37.08 6.40
CA ALA A 50 30.61 -38.49 6.08
C ALA A 50 31.51 -39.03 4.94
N ALA A 51 31.75 -38.15 3.92
CA ALA A 51 32.67 -38.51 2.84
C ALA A 51 34.12 -38.63 3.33
N VAL A 52 34.57 -37.69 4.16
CA VAL A 52 35.91 -37.74 4.80
C VAL A 52 36.09 -39.00 5.66
N GLU A 53 35.16 -39.32 6.54
CA GLU A 53 35.22 -40.54 7.39
C GLU A 53 35.28 -41.80 6.55
N ARG A 54 34.45 -41.91 5.50
CA ARG A 54 34.48 -43.06 4.60
C ARG A 54 35.85 -43.17 3.89
N ASN A 55 36.40 -42.03 3.45
CA ASN A 55 37.69 -42.03 2.73
C ASN A 55 38.87 -42.33 3.69
N ILE A 56 38.83 -41.89 4.95
CA ILE A 56 39.78 -42.30 5.99
C ILE A 56 39.74 -43.82 6.15
N SER A 57 38.54 -44.39 6.33
CA SER A 57 38.40 -45.86 6.53
C SER A 57 38.90 -46.64 5.31
N CYS A 58 38.64 -46.16 4.08
CA CYS A 58 39.17 -46.77 2.85
C CYS A 58 40.71 -46.68 2.77
N SER A 59 41.28 -45.51 3.06
CA SER A 59 42.73 -45.31 3.06
C SER A 59 43.44 -46.13 4.09
N ASP A 60 42.88 -46.26 5.29
CA ASP A 60 43.41 -47.16 6.36
C ASP A 60 43.42 -48.62 5.91
N ALA A 61 42.40 -49.08 5.20
CA ALA A 61 42.35 -50.43 4.65
C ALA A 61 43.43 -50.65 3.59
N VAL A 62 43.61 -49.72 2.66
CA VAL A 62 44.67 -49.75 1.61
C VAL A 62 46.06 -49.72 2.28
N HIS A 63 46.26 -48.82 3.26
CA HIS A 63 47.53 -48.74 3.97
C HIS A 63 47.87 -50.07 4.64
N ARG A 64 46.96 -50.70 5.35
CA ARG A 64 47.19 -52.03 5.98
C ARG A 64 47.54 -53.14 5.00
N ALA A 65 46.94 -53.11 3.80
CA ALA A 65 47.24 -54.07 2.74
C ALA A 65 48.66 -53.91 2.16
N ILE A 66 49.14 -52.68 2.07
CA ILE A 66 50.43 -52.38 1.44
C ILE A 66 51.60 -52.37 2.43
N SER A 67 51.39 -51.91 3.67
CA SER A 67 52.48 -51.63 4.62
C SER A 67 53.38 -52.84 4.90
N SER A 68 52.85 -54.05 4.85
CA SER A 68 53.65 -55.30 5.08
C SER A 68 54.51 -55.70 3.88
N ARG A 69 54.31 -55.11 2.69
CA ARG A 69 55.06 -55.40 1.45
C ARG A 69 56.14 -54.38 1.15
N LEU A 70 56.09 -53.21 1.79
CA LEU A 70 57.09 -52.18 1.61
C LEU A 70 58.30 -52.43 2.46
N THR A 71 59.46 -52.51 1.86
CA THR A 71 60.74 -52.84 2.53
C THR A 71 61.73 -51.69 2.41
N ARG A 72 62.76 -51.68 3.28
CA ARG A 72 63.86 -50.70 3.22
C ARG A 72 64.50 -50.66 1.85
N ALA A 73 64.70 -51.81 1.23
CA ALA A 73 65.35 -51.94 -0.13
C ALA A 73 64.52 -51.14 -1.16
N ASP A 74 63.19 -51.09 -1.10
CA ASP A 74 62.32 -50.37 -2.00
C ASP A 74 62.58 -48.88 -1.98
N PHE A 75 62.86 -48.32 -0.83
CA PHE A 75 63.12 -46.89 -0.62
C PHE A 75 64.58 -46.49 -0.88
N GLU A 76 65.52 -47.41 -0.74
CA GLU A 76 66.98 -47.16 -1.00
C GLU A 76 67.35 -47.31 -2.45
N GLN A 77 66.80 -48.33 -3.14
CA GLN A 77 67.20 -48.68 -4.49
C GLN A 77 66.46 -47.96 -5.60
N ILE A 78 65.25 -47.51 -5.35
CA ILE A 78 64.42 -46.78 -6.33
C ILE A 78 64.62 -45.27 -6.17
N ASN A 79 65.25 -44.62 -7.16
CA ASN A 79 65.57 -43.20 -7.09
C ASN A 79 65.31 -42.43 -8.40
N THR A 80 65.39 -43.13 -9.53
CA THR A 80 65.37 -42.53 -10.85
C THR A 80 64.54 -43.35 -11.85
N LYS A 81 64.17 -42.73 -12.95
CA LYS A 81 63.43 -43.40 -14.03
C LYS A 81 64.08 -44.70 -14.53
N SER A 82 65.44 -44.84 -14.48
CA SER A 82 66.13 -46.05 -14.89
C SER A 82 65.80 -47.25 -14.00
N ASP A 83 65.47 -47.04 -12.77
CA ASP A 83 65.16 -48.08 -11.75
C ASP A 83 63.85 -48.82 -12.04
N MET A 84 63.00 -48.26 -12.90
CA MET A 84 61.75 -48.87 -13.35
C MET A 84 61.93 -50.19 -14.07
N ASN A 85 63.13 -50.43 -14.61
CA ASN A 85 63.48 -51.70 -15.31
C ASN A 85 63.70 -52.85 -14.32
N SER A 86 63.86 -52.61 -13.05
CA SER A 86 64.06 -53.65 -12.05
C SER A 86 62.79 -54.51 -11.84
N ALA A 87 62.99 -55.80 -11.57
CA ALA A 87 61.90 -56.72 -11.30
C ALA A 87 61.13 -56.31 -10.01
N GLN A 88 61.83 -55.69 -9.05
CA GLN A 88 61.27 -55.19 -7.77
C GLN A 88 60.31 -54.03 -8.02
N TYR A 89 60.75 -53.04 -8.84
CA TYR A 89 59.87 -51.90 -9.18
C TYR A 89 58.60 -52.38 -9.86
N ARG A 90 58.75 -53.24 -10.92
CA ARG A 90 57.58 -53.73 -11.68
C ARG A 90 56.56 -54.49 -10.77
N SER A 91 57.07 -55.34 -9.88
CA SER A 91 56.23 -56.10 -8.97
C SER A 91 55.42 -55.19 -8.02
N LEU A 92 56.08 -54.16 -7.44
CA LEU A 92 55.45 -53.22 -6.52
C LEU A 92 54.50 -52.28 -7.27
N GLN A 93 54.90 -51.78 -8.40
CA GLN A 93 54.08 -50.92 -9.26
C GLN A 93 52.77 -51.63 -9.68
N SER A 94 52.90 -52.89 -10.20
CA SER A 94 51.75 -53.71 -10.56
C SER A 94 50.79 -53.93 -9.34
N TYR A 95 51.36 -54.18 -8.18
CA TYR A 95 50.59 -54.38 -6.95
C TYR A 95 49.88 -53.09 -6.47
N LEU A 96 50.56 -51.93 -6.54
CA LEU A 96 49.90 -50.63 -6.22
C LEU A 96 48.81 -50.32 -7.24
N ASN A 97 49.03 -50.59 -8.52
CA ASN A 97 48.03 -50.38 -9.57
C ASN A 97 46.78 -51.23 -9.36
N GLU A 98 46.96 -52.53 -9.05
CA GLU A 98 45.85 -53.46 -8.74
C GLU A 98 45.06 -52.98 -7.52
N LEU A 99 45.70 -52.62 -6.43
CA LEU A 99 45.05 -52.12 -5.23
C LEU A 99 44.34 -50.79 -5.46
N ARG A 100 44.93 -49.87 -6.23
CA ARG A 100 44.35 -48.62 -6.63
C ARG A 100 43.03 -48.86 -7.35
N SER A 101 43.02 -49.74 -8.35
CA SER A 101 41.84 -50.03 -9.18
C SER A 101 40.71 -50.70 -8.39
N LEU A 102 41.03 -51.61 -7.47
CA LEU A 102 40.04 -52.32 -6.63
C LEU A 102 39.35 -51.42 -5.63
N ASN A 103 40.00 -50.36 -5.14
CA ASN A 103 39.51 -49.52 -4.07
C ASN A 103 38.97 -48.14 -4.57
N SER A 104 38.82 -47.95 -5.89
CA SER A 104 38.41 -46.68 -6.49
C SER A 104 39.29 -45.49 -6.04
N THR A 105 40.54 -45.77 -5.72
CA THR A 105 41.54 -44.78 -5.35
C THR A 105 42.04 -44.11 -6.64
N ARG A 106 42.09 -42.80 -6.67
CA ARG A 106 42.53 -42.05 -7.85
C ARG A 106 44.05 -42.17 -8.01
N TYR A 107 44.79 -41.82 -6.94
CA TYR A 107 46.24 -41.92 -6.92
C TYR A 107 46.68 -42.72 -5.69
N LEU A 108 47.65 -43.60 -5.89
CA LEU A 108 48.25 -44.42 -4.85
C LEU A 108 49.74 -44.49 -5.15
N TYR A 109 50.53 -43.82 -4.33
CA TYR A 109 51.99 -43.74 -4.58
C TYR A 109 52.80 -43.74 -3.29
N THR A 110 54.08 -44.06 -3.43
CA THR A 110 55.08 -43.91 -2.38
C THR A 110 55.99 -42.72 -2.68
N ALA A 111 56.45 -42.04 -1.62
CA ALA A 111 57.30 -40.86 -1.71
C ALA A 111 58.35 -40.87 -0.58
N LYS A 112 59.46 -40.20 -0.82
CA LYS A 112 60.53 -40.00 0.16
C LYS A 112 61.19 -38.64 0.03
N ARG A 113 62.14 -38.30 0.91
CA ARG A 113 63.01 -37.15 0.77
C ARG A 113 64.05 -37.43 -0.34
N GLY A 114 64.05 -36.61 -1.35
CA GLY A 114 65.02 -36.64 -2.41
C GLY A 114 66.26 -35.79 -2.15
N PRO A 115 67.16 -35.66 -3.19
CA PRO A 115 68.31 -34.77 -3.11
C PRO A 115 67.88 -33.32 -2.79
N GLY A 116 68.55 -32.67 -1.84
CA GLY A 116 68.19 -31.31 -1.42
C GLY A 116 67.02 -31.21 -0.44
N GLY A 117 66.52 -32.36 0.09
CA GLY A 117 65.47 -32.40 1.10
C GLY A 117 64.02 -32.23 0.57
N LYS A 118 63.84 -32.00 -0.71
CA LYS A 118 62.50 -31.94 -1.33
C LYS A 118 61.92 -33.34 -1.54
N PRO A 119 60.60 -33.53 -1.32
CA PRO A 119 59.96 -34.81 -1.55
C PRO A 119 59.89 -35.19 -3.04
N ILE A 120 60.13 -36.50 -3.31
CA ILE A 120 60.08 -37.09 -4.62
C ILE A 120 59.19 -38.33 -4.65
N TYR A 121 58.56 -38.61 -5.80
CA TYR A 121 57.88 -39.86 -6.06
C TYR A 121 58.85 -41.01 -6.15
N LEU A 122 58.48 -42.17 -5.63
CA LEU A 122 59.21 -43.41 -5.83
C LEU A 122 58.47 -44.38 -6.74
N ILE A 123 57.29 -44.80 -6.34
CA ILE A 123 56.46 -45.74 -7.09
C ILE A 123 55.08 -45.18 -7.17
N ASP A 124 54.63 -44.98 -8.42
CA ASP A 124 53.29 -44.57 -8.71
C ASP A 124 52.44 -45.77 -9.13
N GLY A 125 51.27 -45.94 -8.54
CA GLY A 125 50.33 -47.00 -8.85
C GLY A 125 49.43 -46.70 -10.08
N LEU A 126 49.68 -45.64 -10.84
CA LEU A 126 49.00 -45.42 -12.10
C LEU A 126 49.48 -46.38 -13.20
N ASP A 127 48.71 -46.51 -14.26
CA ASP A 127 49.16 -47.17 -15.47
C ASP A 127 50.34 -46.41 -16.05
N LEU A 128 51.34 -47.12 -16.57
CA LEU A 128 52.58 -46.52 -17.07
C LEU A 128 52.41 -45.60 -18.27
N GLU A 129 51.27 -45.72 -18.97
CA GLU A 129 50.86 -44.85 -20.10
C GLU A 129 49.92 -43.72 -19.70
N ALA A 130 49.57 -43.64 -18.40
CA ALA A 130 48.71 -42.57 -17.94
C ALA A 130 49.37 -41.19 -18.08
N PRO A 131 48.66 -40.16 -18.54
CA PRO A 131 49.24 -38.83 -18.80
C PRO A 131 49.75 -38.14 -17.52
N ASP A 132 49.25 -38.53 -16.37
CA ASP A 132 49.58 -38.02 -15.05
C ASP A 132 50.48 -38.99 -14.23
N PHE A 133 51.07 -40.01 -14.91
CA PHE A 133 52.01 -40.93 -14.27
C PHE A 133 53.29 -40.22 -13.81
N ALA A 134 53.62 -40.35 -12.54
CA ALA A 134 54.84 -39.77 -11.95
C ALA A 134 56.02 -40.75 -11.95
N TYR A 135 57.11 -40.39 -12.67
CA TYR A 135 58.35 -41.20 -12.69
C TYR A 135 59.09 -41.11 -11.35
N PRO A 136 59.79 -42.17 -10.95
CA PRO A 136 60.66 -42.09 -9.77
C PRO A 136 61.70 -40.97 -9.92
N GLY A 137 61.81 -40.19 -8.82
CA GLY A 137 62.64 -38.99 -8.73
C GLY A 137 61.96 -37.68 -9.17
N THR A 138 60.72 -37.72 -9.67
CA THR A 138 59.91 -36.50 -9.94
C THR A 138 59.56 -35.82 -8.61
N TYR A 139 59.63 -34.51 -8.57
CA TYR A 139 59.19 -33.73 -7.36
C TYR A 139 57.67 -33.73 -7.23
N LEU A 140 57.20 -33.85 -5.96
CA LEU A 140 55.79 -33.73 -5.66
C LEU A 140 55.33 -32.27 -5.78
N GLU A 141 54.04 -32.12 -6.04
CA GLU A 141 53.33 -30.85 -6.10
C GLU A 141 53.36 -30.13 -4.73
N GLU A 142 53.40 -28.80 -4.77
CA GLU A 142 53.52 -27.99 -3.57
C GLU A 142 52.29 -28.13 -2.65
N GLU A 143 51.11 -28.37 -3.24
CA GLU A 143 49.85 -28.53 -2.45
C GLU A 143 49.87 -29.78 -1.57
N MET A 144 50.64 -30.82 -1.96
CA MET A 144 50.79 -32.08 -1.24
C MET A 144 51.89 -32.04 -0.20
N ALA A 145 52.81 -31.06 -0.27
CA ALA A 145 53.97 -30.98 0.60
C ALA A 145 53.65 -31.02 2.11
N PRO A 146 52.60 -30.32 2.63
CA PRO A 146 52.28 -30.35 4.05
C PRO A 146 51.88 -31.75 4.57
N TYR A 147 51.16 -32.51 3.75
CA TYR A 147 50.70 -33.86 4.10
C TYR A 147 51.90 -34.87 4.11
N LEU A 148 52.71 -34.71 3.10
CA LEU A 148 53.89 -35.57 2.98
C LEU A 148 54.95 -35.28 4.07
N GLU A 149 55.23 -34.02 4.36
CA GLU A 149 56.17 -33.64 5.43
C GLU A 149 55.70 -34.16 6.81
N ALA A 150 54.40 -34.15 7.06
CA ALA A 150 53.88 -34.75 8.29
C ALA A 150 54.09 -36.26 8.33
N ALA A 151 53.87 -36.99 7.20
CA ALA A 151 54.10 -38.43 7.13
C ALA A 151 55.60 -38.75 7.22
N LEU A 152 56.47 -37.99 6.57
CA LEU A 152 57.93 -38.14 6.72
C LEU A 152 58.50 -37.78 8.06
N SER A 153 57.68 -37.14 8.93
CA SER A 153 57.99 -36.94 10.38
C SER A 153 57.39 -38.00 11.27
N GLY A 154 56.80 -39.04 10.73
CA GLY A 154 56.25 -40.20 11.47
C GLY A 154 54.78 -40.05 11.89
N LYS A 155 54.04 -39.08 11.35
CA LYS A 155 52.64 -38.83 11.68
C LYS A 155 51.72 -39.24 10.54
N THR A 156 50.71 -40.05 10.81
CA THR A 156 49.61 -40.27 9.91
C THR A 156 48.80 -38.98 9.80
N ILE A 157 48.54 -38.53 8.59
CA ILE A 157 47.76 -37.34 8.33
C ILE A 157 46.74 -37.57 7.20
N HIS A 158 45.59 -36.94 7.31
CA HIS A 158 44.56 -36.94 6.25
C HIS A 158 43.90 -35.59 6.18
N SER A 159 43.39 -35.24 5.02
CA SER A 159 42.68 -33.98 4.79
C SER A 159 41.32 -33.99 5.48
N GLN A 160 41.00 -32.91 6.17
CA GLN A 160 39.67 -32.67 6.79
C GLN A 160 38.71 -31.93 5.85
N LYS A 161 39.20 -31.54 4.68
CA LYS A 161 38.47 -30.79 3.64
C LYS A 161 38.85 -31.31 2.27
N ILE A 162 38.05 -31.03 1.28
CA ILE A 162 38.41 -31.25 -0.12
C ILE A 162 39.62 -30.39 -0.46
N ILE A 163 40.63 -30.98 -1.06
CA ILE A 163 41.81 -30.30 -1.58
C ILE A 163 41.57 -30.04 -3.08
N ASP A 164 41.75 -28.79 -3.47
CA ASP A 164 41.65 -28.38 -4.84
C ASP A 164 43.06 -28.45 -5.48
N THR A 165 43.21 -29.31 -6.46
CA THR A 165 44.49 -29.54 -7.14
C THR A 165 44.33 -29.33 -8.64
N THR A 166 45.45 -29.26 -9.37
CA THR A 166 45.45 -29.22 -10.83
C THR A 166 44.77 -30.44 -11.46
N TRP A 167 44.65 -31.53 -10.73
CA TRP A 167 44.07 -32.82 -11.15
C TRP A 167 42.61 -33.01 -10.72
N GLY A 168 42.01 -32.03 -10.02
CA GLY A 168 40.63 -32.07 -9.55
C GLY A 168 40.49 -31.98 -8.03
N HIS A 169 39.30 -32.28 -7.55
CA HIS A 169 38.94 -32.23 -6.13
C HIS A 169 39.22 -33.57 -5.45
N ILE A 170 40.17 -33.59 -4.50
CA ILE A 170 40.64 -34.84 -3.89
C ILE A 170 40.56 -34.82 -2.37
N PHE A 171 40.46 -35.99 -1.77
CA PHE A 171 40.82 -36.29 -0.38
C PHE A 171 42.22 -36.94 -0.38
N THR A 172 43.08 -36.56 0.54
CA THR A 172 44.42 -37.12 0.68
C THR A 172 44.64 -37.69 2.06
N ALA A 173 45.27 -38.85 2.11
CA ALA A 173 45.80 -39.48 3.31
C ALA A 173 47.25 -39.93 3.09
N CYS A 174 48.16 -39.50 3.98
CA CYS A 174 49.57 -39.91 3.92
C CYS A 174 49.99 -40.62 5.21
N TYR A 175 50.60 -41.77 5.05
CA TYR A 175 51.02 -42.65 6.12
C TYR A 175 52.55 -42.80 6.12
N PRO A 176 53.20 -42.73 7.31
CA PRO A 176 54.62 -43.04 7.40
C PRO A 176 54.88 -44.52 7.05
N VAL A 177 55.88 -44.78 6.22
CA VAL A 177 56.39 -46.13 5.99
C VAL A 177 57.57 -46.33 6.94
N ILE A 178 57.38 -47.19 7.91
CA ILE A 178 58.37 -47.49 8.97
C ILE A 178 59.08 -48.81 8.62
N ALA A 179 60.40 -48.84 8.82
CA ALA A 179 61.20 -50.06 8.58
C ALA A 179 60.77 -51.22 9.47
N SER A 180 60.55 -52.38 8.88
CA SER A 180 60.18 -53.62 9.57
C SER A 180 61.38 -54.39 10.16
N ASP A 181 62.60 -53.84 10.04
CA ASP A 181 63.83 -54.42 10.51
C ASP A 181 64.18 -54.17 11.99
N GLY A 182 63.23 -53.55 12.73
CA GLY A 182 63.36 -53.22 14.17
C GLY A 182 64.08 -51.90 14.47
N THR A 183 64.50 -51.12 13.47
CA THR A 183 65.15 -49.83 13.65
C THR A 183 64.17 -48.66 13.88
N ASN A 184 62.91 -48.85 13.56
CA ASN A 184 61.88 -47.81 13.60
C ASN A 184 62.19 -46.59 12.72
N ASP A 185 63.07 -46.72 11.73
CA ASP A 185 63.39 -45.62 10.79
C ASP A 185 62.21 -45.35 9.85
N ILE A 186 61.98 -44.07 9.58
CA ILE A 186 60.96 -43.64 8.62
C ILE A 186 61.60 -43.67 7.23
N LEU A 187 61.18 -44.64 6.41
CA LEU A 187 61.73 -44.88 5.08
C LEU A 187 61.16 -43.87 4.03
N GLY A 188 59.90 -43.52 4.22
CA GLY A 188 59.17 -42.65 3.31
C GLY A 188 57.71 -42.53 3.73
N ALA A 189 56.87 -42.24 2.81
CA ALA A 189 55.44 -42.17 3.00
C ALA A 189 54.66 -42.90 1.91
N LEU A 190 53.52 -43.46 2.27
CA LEU A 190 52.51 -43.97 1.37
C LEU A 190 51.39 -42.95 1.32
N CYS A 191 51.08 -42.41 0.13
CA CYS A 191 50.01 -41.43 -0.10
C CYS A 191 48.87 -42.06 -0.90
N ILE A 192 47.66 -41.78 -0.46
CA ILE A 192 46.41 -42.31 -1.02
C ILE A 192 45.49 -41.14 -1.27
N GLU A 193 45.12 -40.97 -2.53
CA GLU A 193 44.25 -39.88 -2.93
C GLU A 193 42.95 -40.42 -3.55
N ILE A 194 41.83 -39.94 -3.05
CA ILE A 194 40.49 -40.40 -3.45
C ILE A 194 39.75 -39.24 -4.09
N ASP A 195 39.08 -39.51 -5.19
CA ASP A 195 38.29 -38.54 -5.93
C ASP A 195 37.12 -38.06 -5.09
N MET A 196 36.92 -36.73 -4.99
CA MET A 196 35.86 -36.07 -4.28
C MET A 196 34.96 -35.22 -5.18
N GLU A 197 35.09 -35.35 -6.49
CA GLU A 197 34.37 -34.53 -7.47
C GLU A 197 32.84 -34.56 -7.24
N ASP A 198 32.28 -35.76 -7.06
CA ASP A 198 30.84 -35.90 -6.81
C ASP A 198 30.40 -35.27 -5.48
N THR A 199 31.23 -35.37 -4.45
CA THR A 199 30.97 -34.71 -3.14
C THR A 199 31.05 -33.21 -3.31
N TYR A 200 32.04 -32.71 -4.02
CA TYR A 200 32.21 -31.27 -4.30
C TYR A 200 31.00 -30.72 -5.06
N ARG A 201 30.59 -31.37 -6.15
CA ARG A 201 29.40 -30.98 -6.92
C ARG A 201 28.14 -30.98 -6.09
N SER A 202 27.96 -31.96 -5.23
CA SER A 202 26.82 -32.04 -4.31
C SER A 202 26.80 -30.86 -3.35
N ILE A 203 27.93 -30.50 -2.76
CA ILE A 203 28.10 -29.38 -1.85
C ILE A 203 27.85 -28.04 -2.58
N GLU A 204 28.40 -27.92 -3.79
CA GLU A 204 28.17 -26.71 -4.62
C GLU A 204 26.67 -26.53 -4.98
N ALA A 205 25.98 -27.60 -5.36
CA ALA A 205 24.56 -27.59 -5.64
C ALA A 205 23.74 -27.13 -4.42
N ILE A 206 24.09 -27.64 -3.21
CA ILE A 206 23.47 -27.21 -1.95
C ILE A 206 23.71 -25.71 -1.70
N ASN A 207 24.93 -25.22 -1.91
CA ASN A 207 25.29 -23.82 -1.72
C ASN A 207 24.54 -22.92 -2.73
N ARG A 208 24.44 -23.32 -3.99
CA ARG A 208 23.69 -22.60 -5.03
C ARG A 208 22.20 -22.52 -4.71
N SER A 209 21.61 -23.64 -4.24
CA SER A 209 20.21 -23.68 -3.79
C SER A 209 19.98 -22.77 -2.59
N SER A 210 20.90 -22.72 -1.65
CA SER A 210 20.83 -21.82 -0.46
C SER A 210 20.79 -20.37 -0.87
N PHE A 211 21.62 -19.97 -1.84
CA PHE A 211 21.64 -18.61 -2.38
C PHE A 211 20.33 -18.26 -3.10
N GLY A 212 19.80 -19.20 -3.91
CA GLY A 212 18.52 -19.02 -4.61
C GLY A 212 17.35 -18.81 -3.65
N ILE A 213 17.28 -19.57 -2.57
CA ILE A 213 16.25 -19.44 -1.54
C ILE A 213 16.34 -18.08 -0.84
N ALA A 214 17.55 -17.65 -0.47
CA ALA A 214 17.74 -16.34 0.18
C ALA A 214 17.33 -15.18 -0.75
N ALA A 215 17.67 -15.27 -2.04
CA ALA A 215 17.27 -14.26 -3.04
C ALA A 215 15.75 -14.22 -3.23
N ALA A 216 15.09 -15.38 -3.35
CA ALA A 216 13.63 -15.47 -3.47
C ALA A 216 12.92 -14.90 -2.24
N ALA A 217 13.38 -15.23 -1.04
CA ALA A 217 12.83 -14.69 0.21
C ALA A 217 12.97 -13.15 0.28
N SER A 218 14.10 -12.62 -0.15
CA SER A 218 14.33 -11.16 -0.22
C SER A 218 13.39 -10.47 -1.20
N MET A 219 13.13 -11.06 -2.37
CA MET A 219 12.15 -10.53 -3.33
C MET A 219 10.73 -10.54 -2.77
N ILE A 220 10.31 -11.62 -2.12
CA ILE A 220 8.99 -11.72 -1.49
C ILE A 220 8.84 -10.64 -0.40
N ALA A 221 9.85 -10.44 0.44
CA ALA A 221 9.84 -9.42 1.46
C ALA A 221 9.69 -8.00 0.87
N LEU A 222 10.42 -7.69 -0.19
CA LEU A 222 10.33 -6.42 -0.90
C LEU A 222 8.91 -6.20 -1.47
N LEU A 223 8.33 -7.23 -2.10
CA LEU A 223 6.98 -7.17 -2.65
C LEU A 223 5.93 -6.88 -1.56
N LEU A 224 6.04 -7.53 -0.41
CA LEU A 224 5.14 -7.31 0.73
C LEU A 224 5.24 -5.88 1.28
N ILE A 225 6.45 -5.31 1.35
CA ILE A 225 6.67 -3.92 1.75
C ILE A 225 5.98 -2.96 0.77
N VAL A 226 6.14 -3.18 -0.53
CA VAL A 226 5.52 -2.35 -1.58
C VAL A 226 3.99 -2.41 -1.49
N ILE A 227 3.42 -3.61 -1.38
CA ILE A 227 1.97 -3.80 -1.24
C ILE A 227 1.45 -3.08 0.01
N SER A 228 2.12 -3.24 1.15
CA SER A 228 1.76 -2.57 2.41
C SER A 228 1.81 -1.05 2.28
N TYR A 229 2.82 -0.50 1.61
CA TYR A 229 2.94 0.93 1.35
C TYR A 229 1.75 1.47 0.53
N PHE A 230 1.38 0.81 -0.57
CA PHE A 230 0.26 1.23 -1.39
C PHE A 230 -1.08 1.10 -0.65
N TYR A 231 -1.25 0.04 0.13
CA TYR A 231 -2.45 -0.17 0.93
C TYR A 231 -2.64 0.96 1.96
N THR A 232 -1.60 1.27 2.75
CA THR A 232 -1.65 2.33 3.76
C THR A 232 -1.85 3.72 3.15
N LYS A 233 -1.20 4.00 2.01
CA LYS A 233 -1.40 5.26 1.26
C LYS A 233 -2.85 5.42 0.79
N LYS A 234 -3.44 4.36 0.23
CA LYS A 234 -4.84 4.37 -0.24
C LYS A 234 -5.83 4.57 0.92
N GLN A 235 -5.58 3.94 2.06
CA GLN A 235 -6.42 4.08 3.25
C GLN A 235 -6.38 5.51 3.79
N LYS A 236 -5.19 6.10 3.93
CA LYS A 236 -5.02 7.49 4.39
C LYS A 236 -5.72 8.50 3.46
N SER A 237 -5.68 8.28 2.15
CA SER A 237 -6.41 9.11 1.19
C SER A 237 -7.92 9.05 1.39
N ARG A 238 -8.47 7.85 1.64
CA ARG A 238 -9.91 7.67 1.91
C ARG A 238 -10.34 8.35 3.21
N GLU A 239 -9.56 8.23 4.28
CA GLU A 239 -9.83 8.86 5.57
C GLU A 239 -9.87 10.39 5.44
N LEU A 240 -8.92 10.98 4.72
CA LEU A 240 -8.89 12.42 4.44
C LEU A 240 -10.13 12.89 3.68
N THR A 241 -10.55 12.14 2.65
CA THR A 241 -11.75 12.48 1.86
C THR A 241 -13.03 12.40 2.74
N GLN A 242 -13.12 11.38 3.58
CA GLN A 242 -14.25 11.24 4.51
C GLN A 242 -14.30 12.38 5.55
N GLN A 243 -13.15 12.77 6.10
CA GLN A 243 -13.06 13.90 7.03
C GLN A 243 -13.49 15.20 6.37
N GLN A 244 -13.04 15.48 5.15
CA GLN A 244 -13.45 16.67 4.39
C GLN A 244 -14.96 16.69 4.11
N LEU A 245 -15.54 15.54 3.75
CA LEU A 245 -16.98 15.43 3.51
C LEU A 245 -17.77 15.66 4.79
N LEU A 246 -17.34 15.06 5.92
CA LEU A 246 -17.97 15.27 7.22
C LEU A 246 -17.91 16.74 7.67
N GLU A 247 -16.77 17.39 7.47
CA GLU A 247 -16.61 18.80 7.81
C GLU A 247 -17.52 19.71 6.95
N GLN A 248 -17.63 19.43 5.64
CA GLN A 248 -18.54 20.17 4.75
C GLN A 248 -20.00 19.97 5.13
N THR A 249 -20.41 18.72 5.41
CA THR A 249 -21.80 18.45 5.84
C THR A 249 -22.13 19.07 7.19
N ALA A 250 -21.19 19.06 8.13
CA ALA A 250 -21.36 19.71 9.43
C ALA A 250 -21.52 21.23 9.29
N LYS A 251 -20.68 21.88 8.48
CA LYS A 251 -20.79 23.33 8.19
C LYS A 251 -22.10 23.68 7.50
N ALA A 252 -22.56 22.88 6.54
CA ALA A 252 -23.85 23.09 5.88
C ALA A 252 -25.01 22.93 6.84
N ALA A 253 -24.98 21.92 7.70
CA ALA A 253 -26.03 21.73 8.74
C ALA A 253 -26.06 22.86 9.78
N GLU A 254 -24.89 23.35 10.20
CA GLU A 254 -24.78 24.48 11.13
C GLU A 254 -25.33 25.77 10.50
N ALA A 255 -24.99 26.05 9.24
CA ALA A 255 -25.50 27.20 8.50
C ALA A 255 -27.02 27.13 8.35
N ALA A 256 -27.59 25.97 8.01
CA ALA A 256 -29.02 25.75 7.92
C ALA A 256 -29.71 25.95 9.26
N ASN A 257 -29.15 25.43 10.36
CA ASN A 257 -29.69 25.59 11.70
C ASN A 257 -29.67 27.06 12.18
N LYS A 258 -28.57 27.78 11.88
CA LYS A 258 -28.46 29.21 12.17
C LYS A 258 -29.49 30.02 11.38
N ALA A 259 -29.68 29.75 10.09
CA ALA A 259 -30.70 30.39 9.28
C ALA A 259 -32.10 30.15 9.84
N LYS A 260 -32.41 28.90 10.21
CA LYS A 260 -33.70 28.53 10.85
C LYS A 260 -33.93 29.27 12.18
N SER A 261 -32.91 29.38 13.02
CA SER A 261 -32.98 30.08 14.29
C SER A 261 -33.20 31.58 14.09
N THR A 262 -32.50 32.19 13.13
CA THR A 262 -32.68 33.60 12.77
C THR A 262 -34.09 33.87 12.22
N PHE A 263 -34.59 32.99 11.36
CA PHE A 263 -35.94 33.05 10.83
C PHE A 263 -37.01 33.05 11.97
N LEU A 264 -36.94 32.09 12.90
CA LEU A 264 -37.86 31.99 14.02
C LEU A 264 -37.80 33.21 14.93
N PHE A 265 -36.61 33.75 15.17
CA PHE A 265 -36.45 34.98 15.97
C PHE A 265 -37.14 36.17 15.31
N ASN A 266 -36.90 36.39 14.01
CA ASN A 266 -37.51 37.48 13.24
C ASN A 266 -39.03 37.33 13.18
N MET A 267 -39.53 36.11 12.93
CA MET A 267 -40.99 35.84 12.93
C MET A 267 -41.63 36.13 14.26
N SER A 268 -40.98 35.78 15.39
CA SER A 268 -41.48 36.09 16.72
C SER A 268 -41.57 37.60 16.98
N HIS A 269 -40.59 38.36 16.48
CA HIS A 269 -40.60 39.83 16.57
C HIS A 269 -41.74 40.45 15.75
N ASP A 270 -41.89 39.98 14.48
CA ASP A 270 -42.88 40.52 13.57
C ASP A 270 -44.35 40.23 13.98
N ILE A 271 -44.58 39.08 14.61
CA ILE A 271 -45.89 38.76 15.23
C ILE A 271 -46.15 39.62 16.47
N ARG A 272 -45.11 39.83 17.30
CA ARG A 272 -45.26 40.58 18.56
C ARG A 272 -45.67 42.05 18.36
N THR A 273 -45.16 42.68 17.32
CA THR A 273 -45.39 44.09 17.01
C THR A 273 -46.88 44.40 16.77
N PRO A 274 -47.58 43.77 15.80
CA PRO A 274 -49.02 44.02 15.62
C PRO A 274 -49.85 43.52 16.79
N MET A 275 -49.47 42.44 17.49
CA MET A 275 -50.16 41.97 18.67
C MET A 275 -50.14 43.01 19.80
N ASN A 276 -49.00 43.62 20.08
CA ASN A 276 -48.88 44.69 21.08
C ASN A 276 -49.66 45.92 20.65
N ALA A 277 -49.75 46.24 19.37
CA ALA A 277 -50.60 47.34 18.87
C ALA A 277 -52.09 47.07 19.10
N ILE A 278 -52.56 45.85 18.79
CA ILE A 278 -53.94 45.42 19.07
C ILE A 278 -54.28 45.59 20.56
N LEU A 279 -53.42 45.03 21.43
CA LEU A 279 -53.61 45.09 22.86
C LEU A 279 -53.62 46.54 23.39
N GLY A 280 -52.66 47.35 22.93
CA GLY A 280 -52.55 48.76 23.31
C GLY A 280 -53.74 49.61 22.89
N TYR A 281 -54.18 49.48 21.63
CA TYR A 281 -55.39 50.24 21.17
C TYR A 281 -56.70 49.74 21.81
N ALA A 282 -56.79 48.43 22.08
CA ALA A 282 -57.95 47.91 22.83
C ALA A 282 -57.99 48.47 24.25
N GLU A 283 -56.85 48.64 24.91
CA GLU A 283 -56.78 49.27 26.22
C GLU A 283 -57.11 50.77 26.15
N LEU A 284 -56.63 51.48 25.16
CA LEU A 284 -56.99 52.89 24.92
C LEU A 284 -58.45 53.05 24.61
N ALA A 285 -59.03 52.18 23.77
CA ALA A 285 -60.51 52.23 23.54
C ALA A 285 -61.33 52.02 24.83
N ARG A 286 -60.90 51.08 25.67
CA ARG A 286 -61.55 50.84 26.98
C ARG A 286 -61.49 52.04 27.91
N ASN A 287 -60.41 52.81 27.86
CA ASN A 287 -60.22 53.99 28.74
C ASN A 287 -60.91 55.25 28.21
N HIS A 288 -61.41 55.29 26.95
CA HIS A 288 -62.00 56.42 26.28
C HIS A 288 -63.46 56.16 25.86
N LEU A 289 -64.22 55.34 26.60
CA LEU A 289 -65.56 54.91 26.24
C LEU A 289 -66.59 56.09 26.10
N GLN A 290 -66.27 57.27 26.59
CA GLN A 290 -67.10 58.48 26.47
C GLN A 290 -66.75 59.30 25.22
N GLU A 291 -65.80 58.91 24.38
CA GLU A 291 -65.28 59.63 23.20
C GLU A 291 -65.42 58.77 21.90
N PRO A 292 -66.67 58.79 21.29
CA PRO A 292 -66.96 57.88 20.18
C PRO A 292 -65.97 57.98 18.96
N GLU A 293 -65.51 59.22 18.67
CA GLU A 293 -64.54 59.44 17.57
C GLU A 293 -63.21 58.74 17.82
N LYS A 294 -62.68 58.78 19.04
CA LYS A 294 -61.47 58.11 19.42
C LYS A 294 -61.65 56.59 19.42
N ILE A 295 -62.80 56.08 19.82
CA ILE A 295 -63.12 54.65 19.77
C ILE A 295 -63.04 54.19 18.31
N GLY A 296 -63.65 54.95 17.36
CA GLY A 296 -63.55 54.62 15.93
C GLY A 296 -62.13 54.53 15.45
N GLU A 297 -61.29 55.51 15.74
CA GLU A 297 -59.89 55.54 15.36
C GLU A 297 -59.11 54.31 15.99
N TYR A 298 -59.34 53.96 17.24
CA TYR A 298 -58.67 52.83 17.88
C TYR A 298 -59.13 51.48 17.26
N MET A 299 -60.42 51.34 16.94
CA MET A 299 -60.96 50.17 16.27
C MET A 299 -60.33 49.97 14.86
N ASP A 300 -60.15 51.05 14.10
CA ASP A 300 -59.48 51.01 12.83
C ASP A 300 -58.01 50.56 12.94
N LYS A 301 -57.32 51.06 14.00
CA LYS A 301 -55.95 50.65 14.28
C LYS A 301 -55.85 49.19 14.69
N ILE A 302 -56.80 48.68 15.46
CA ILE A 302 -56.90 47.26 15.82
C ILE A 302 -57.14 46.43 14.58
N HIS A 303 -58.08 46.83 13.72
CA HIS A 303 -58.37 46.10 12.47
C HIS A 303 -57.12 46.01 11.53
N ILE A 304 -56.49 47.16 11.29
CA ILE A 304 -55.25 47.20 10.46
C ILE A 304 -54.14 46.31 11.02
N SER A 305 -53.97 46.30 12.38
CA SER A 305 -52.94 45.46 13.03
C SER A 305 -53.30 43.98 12.96
N GLY A 306 -54.62 43.64 13.04
CA GLY A 306 -55.10 42.27 12.84
C GLY A 306 -54.91 41.75 11.46
N GLU A 307 -55.21 42.54 10.43
CA GLU A 307 -54.92 42.15 9.01
C GLU A 307 -53.43 41.92 8.77
N LYS A 308 -52.56 42.80 9.30
CA LYS A 308 -51.13 42.64 9.23
C LYS A 308 -50.65 41.34 9.89
N MET A 309 -51.19 40.98 11.02
CA MET A 309 -50.86 39.75 11.75
C MET A 309 -51.30 38.51 10.96
N LEU A 310 -52.50 38.51 10.37
CA LEU A 310 -52.99 37.44 9.52
C LEU A 310 -52.09 37.24 8.28
N SER A 311 -51.66 38.34 7.65
CA SER A 311 -50.71 38.28 6.54
C SER A 311 -49.39 37.59 6.92
N ILE A 312 -48.82 37.92 8.07
CA ILE A 312 -47.59 37.31 8.57
C ILE A 312 -47.78 35.80 8.81
N ILE A 313 -48.90 35.40 9.46
CA ILE A 313 -49.20 33.99 9.72
C ILE A 313 -49.34 33.21 8.39
N ASN A 314 -50.06 33.76 7.41
CA ASN A 314 -50.23 33.13 6.11
C ASN A 314 -48.91 32.95 5.40
N ASN A 315 -48.02 33.95 5.44
CA ASN A 315 -46.66 33.82 4.85
C ASN A 315 -45.82 32.72 5.52
N ILE A 316 -45.94 32.56 6.86
CA ILE A 316 -45.26 31.49 7.60
C ILE A 316 -45.79 30.11 7.17
N LEU A 317 -47.12 29.98 7.05
CA LEU A 317 -47.76 28.72 6.63
C LEU A 317 -47.34 28.34 5.20
N GLN A 318 -47.33 29.28 4.25
CA GLN A 318 -46.87 29.09 2.90
C GLN A 318 -45.39 28.68 2.87
N PHE A 319 -44.52 29.38 3.59
CA PHE A 319 -43.12 29.01 3.71
C PHE A 319 -42.94 27.56 4.21
N SER A 320 -43.72 27.17 5.23
CA SER A 320 -43.70 25.80 5.75
C SER A 320 -44.17 24.77 4.72
N GLN A 321 -45.18 25.09 3.89
CA GLN A 321 -45.67 24.23 2.81
C GLN A 321 -44.62 24.05 1.70
N ILE A 322 -43.90 25.14 1.34
CA ILE A 322 -42.78 25.10 0.36
C ILE A 322 -41.66 24.22 0.88
N GLU A 323 -41.21 24.45 2.14
CA GLU A 323 -40.10 23.68 2.75
C GLU A 323 -40.40 22.18 2.81
N ASN A 324 -41.66 21.79 3.03
CA ASN A 324 -42.09 20.40 3.10
C ASN A 324 -42.56 19.79 1.77
N ASN A 325 -42.40 20.49 0.63
CA ASN A 325 -42.88 20.07 -0.69
C ASN A 325 -44.39 19.74 -0.70
N GLN A 326 -45.18 20.47 0.06
CA GLN A 326 -46.63 20.25 0.20
C GLN A 326 -47.48 21.17 -0.69
N ILE A 327 -46.87 21.88 -1.61
CA ILE A 327 -47.59 22.74 -2.57
C ILE A 327 -48.24 21.84 -3.63
N HIS A 328 -49.57 22.02 -3.79
CA HIS A 328 -50.33 21.46 -4.88
C HIS A 328 -50.54 22.55 -5.94
N ILE A 329 -49.99 22.36 -7.12
CA ILE A 329 -50.17 23.27 -8.28
C ILE A 329 -51.35 22.77 -9.10
N GLU A 330 -52.35 23.62 -9.32
CA GLU A 330 -53.52 23.34 -10.13
C GLU A 330 -53.46 24.17 -11.43
N GLU A 331 -52.85 23.57 -12.44
CA GLU A 331 -52.74 24.24 -13.76
C GLU A 331 -54.08 24.27 -14.49
N THR A 332 -54.46 25.47 -14.92
CA THR A 332 -55.68 25.70 -15.71
C THR A 332 -55.33 26.53 -16.97
N SER A 333 -56.12 26.36 -18.03
CA SER A 333 -55.97 27.18 -19.24
C SER A 333 -56.45 28.60 -18.98
N ILE A 334 -55.57 29.55 -19.07
CA ILE A 334 -55.86 30.97 -18.83
C ILE A 334 -55.52 31.82 -20.06
N GLN A 335 -56.22 32.96 -20.19
CA GLN A 335 -55.85 34.01 -21.14
C GLN A 335 -54.73 34.84 -20.52
N THR A 336 -53.52 34.76 -21.08
CA THR A 336 -52.30 35.36 -20.54
C THR A 336 -52.44 36.84 -20.28
N GLU A 337 -52.91 37.61 -21.24
CA GLU A 337 -53.05 39.06 -21.12
C GLU A 337 -54.04 39.45 -20.03
N LYS A 338 -55.21 38.82 -20.01
CA LYS A 338 -56.25 39.13 -19.02
C LYS A 338 -55.83 38.83 -17.60
N SER A 339 -55.12 37.71 -17.38
CA SER A 339 -54.63 37.33 -16.09
C SER A 339 -53.53 38.29 -15.58
N PHE A 340 -52.64 38.71 -16.47
CA PHE A 340 -51.60 39.69 -16.16
C PHE A 340 -52.21 41.06 -15.84
N ASP A 341 -53.18 41.54 -16.67
CA ASP A 341 -53.86 42.82 -16.43
C ASP A 341 -54.62 42.84 -15.09
N SER A 342 -55.17 41.70 -14.66
CA SER A 342 -55.82 41.62 -13.36
C SER A 342 -54.83 41.94 -12.23
N CYS A 343 -53.58 41.48 -12.29
CA CYS A 343 -52.55 41.81 -11.29
C CYS A 343 -52.22 43.33 -11.31
N ILE A 344 -52.15 43.92 -12.51
CA ILE A 344 -51.87 45.36 -12.68
C ILE A 344 -52.99 46.22 -12.03
N VAL A 345 -54.25 45.85 -12.28
CA VAL A 345 -55.42 46.57 -11.70
C VAL A 345 -55.40 46.56 -10.19
N MET A 346 -54.98 45.42 -9.57
CA MET A 346 -54.93 45.31 -8.10
C MET A 346 -53.94 46.28 -7.43
N VAL A 347 -52.89 46.70 -8.13
CA VAL A 347 -51.87 47.61 -7.55
C VAL A 347 -52.06 49.08 -7.97
N GLN A 348 -53.01 49.38 -8.86
CA GLN A 348 -53.21 50.72 -9.42
C GLN A 348 -53.50 51.79 -8.39
N THR A 349 -54.37 51.51 -7.41
CA THR A 349 -54.71 52.45 -6.34
C THR A 349 -53.46 52.81 -5.51
N ALA A 350 -52.63 51.82 -5.17
CA ALA A 350 -51.43 52.05 -4.38
C ALA A 350 -50.38 52.89 -5.15
N LEU A 351 -50.28 52.73 -6.48
CA LEU A 351 -49.46 53.55 -7.34
C LEU A 351 -49.92 55.00 -7.41
N GLU A 352 -51.25 55.20 -7.52
CA GLU A 352 -51.86 56.52 -7.56
C GLU A 352 -51.69 57.28 -6.23
N GLU A 353 -51.91 56.64 -5.09
CA GLU A 353 -51.70 57.22 -3.76
C GLU A 353 -50.26 57.72 -3.56
N LYS A 354 -49.28 56.98 -4.09
CA LYS A 354 -47.87 57.36 -4.04
C LYS A 354 -47.42 58.23 -5.21
N GLN A 355 -48.35 58.57 -6.16
CA GLN A 355 -48.01 59.35 -7.35
C GLN A 355 -46.79 58.79 -8.12
N GLN A 356 -46.67 57.48 -8.18
CA GLN A 356 -45.59 56.82 -8.89
C GLN A 356 -45.89 56.66 -10.39
N HIS A 357 -44.84 56.72 -11.21
CA HIS A 357 -44.97 56.52 -12.65
C HIS A 357 -44.91 55.05 -12.95
N PHE A 358 -45.92 54.45 -13.56
CA PHE A 358 -45.99 53.04 -13.86
C PHE A 358 -46.06 52.82 -15.36
N HIS A 359 -45.08 51.98 -15.88
CA HIS A 359 -44.98 51.63 -17.29
C HIS A 359 -45.19 50.14 -17.48
N VAL A 360 -46.09 49.75 -18.37
CA VAL A 360 -46.37 48.35 -18.69
C VAL A 360 -46.03 48.09 -20.15
N THR A 361 -45.25 47.05 -20.42
CA THR A 361 -44.98 46.56 -21.75
C THR A 361 -45.35 45.08 -21.89
N LYS A 362 -45.91 44.70 -23.05
CA LYS A 362 -46.36 43.33 -23.27
C LYS A 362 -45.90 42.85 -24.62
N ASP A 363 -45.27 41.69 -24.68
CA ASP A 363 -44.88 40.96 -25.86
C ASP A 363 -45.38 39.50 -25.73
N ILE A 364 -46.64 39.29 -26.15
CA ILE A 364 -47.39 38.06 -25.94
C ILE A 364 -47.49 37.28 -27.26
N SER A 365 -46.75 36.18 -27.35
CA SER A 365 -46.79 35.27 -28.47
C SER A 365 -47.82 34.15 -28.33
N TYR A 366 -48.16 33.81 -27.06
CA TYR A 366 -49.08 32.73 -26.69
C TYR A 366 -50.26 33.26 -25.89
N PRO A 367 -51.45 33.49 -26.54
CA PRO A 367 -52.61 34.09 -25.90
C PRO A 367 -53.18 33.27 -24.72
N TYR A 368 -53.01 31.94 -24.78
CA TYR A 368 -53.46 31.01 -23.76
C TYR A 368 -52.29 30.14 -23.29
N ILE A 369 -52.15 29.99 -21.96
CA ILE A 369 -51.16 29.15 -21.31
C ILE A 369 -51.81 28.32 -20.22
N TYR A 370 -51.17 27.16 -19.89
CA TYR A 370 -51.54 26.38 -18.69
C TYR A 370 -50.65 26.80 -17.53
N ILE A 371 -51.24 27.33 -16.46
CA ILE A 371 -50.53 27.77 -15.27
C ILE A 371 -51.52 27.81 -14.07
N ASP A 372 -51.02 27.70 -12.87
CA ASP A 372 -51.79 28.02 -11.67
C ASP A 372 -51.88 29.55 -11.50
N THR A 373 -53.08 30.09 -11.71
CA THR A 373 -53.32 31.53 -11.68
C THR A 373 -53.13 32.11 -10.28
N THR A 374 -53.43 31.35 -9.25
CA THR A 374 -53.31 31.78 -7.86
C THR A 374 -51.86 32.04 -7.51
N TYR A 375 -51.00 31.08 -7.72
CA TYR A 375 -49.57 31.23 -7.43
C TYR A 375 -48.88 32.23 -8.38
N MET A 376 -49.26 32.29 -9.65
CA MET A 376 -48.75 33.30 -10.56
C MET A 376 -49.08 34.71 -10.08
N SER A 377 -50.35 34.95 -9.76
CA SER A 377 -50.80 36.27 -9.30
C SER A 377 -50.14 36.66 -7.95
N GLU A 378 -49.98 35.71 -7.04
CA GLU A 378 -49.31 35.93 -5.79
C GLU A 378 -47.83 36.30 -5.94
N ILE A 379 -47.11 35.65 -6.81
CA ILE A 379 -45.69 35.97 -7.12
C ILE A 379 -45.59 37.39 -7.69
N VAL A 380 -46.42 37.70 -8.69
CA VAL A 380 -46.41 39.03 -9.36
C VAL A 380 -46.77 40.15 -8.40
N LEU A 381 -47.82 39.95 -7.59
CA LEU A 381 -48.27 40.94 -6.59
C LEU A 381 -47.27 41.15 -5.47
N ASN A 382 -46.60 40.11 -5.00
CA ASN A 382 -45.55 40.23 -4.02
C ASN A 382 -44.36 41.07 -4.49
N ILE A 383 -43.95 40.91 -5.76
CA ILE A 383 -42.86 41.70 -6.30
C ILE A 383 -43.30 43.12 -6.56
N LEU A 384 -44.48 43.33 -7.18
CA LEU A 384 -45.04 44.65 -7.43
C LEU A 384 -45.27 45.44 -6.15
N SER A 385 -45.82 44.81 -5.09
CA SER A 385 -46.04 45.47 -3.79
C SER A 385 -44.72 45.90 -3.13
N ASN A 386 -43.69 45.11 -3.27
CA ASN A 386 -42.35 45.49 -2.81
C ASN A 386 -41.77 46.64 -3.64
N ALA A 387 -41.87 46.63 -4.95
CA ALA A 387 -41.49 47.74 -5.82
C ALA A 387 -42.20 49.04 -5.40
N ILE A 388 -43.51 49.00 -5.24
CA ILE A 388 -44.33 50.17 -4.80
C ILE A 388 -43.90 50.63 -3.41
N LYS A 389 -43.70 49.71 -2.46
CA LYS A 389 -43.32 50.02 -1.09
C LYS A 389 -41.99 50.74 -0.98
N TYR A 390 -40.96 50.26 -1.70
CA TYR A 390 -39.60 50.75 -1.60
C TYR A 390 -39.22 51.86 -2.59
N THR A 391 -40.09 52.15 -3.55
CA THR A 391 -39.95 53.32 -4.45
C THR A 391 -40.54 54.58 -3.78
N ALA A 392 -39.79 55.67 -3.82
CA ALA A 392 -40.24 56.93 -3.27
C ALA A 392 -41.43 57.51 -4.07
N LYS A 393 -42.16 58.49 -3.48
CA LYS A 393 -43.23 59.23 -4.14
C LYS A 393 -42.69 59.89 -5.41
N GLY A 394 -43.36 59.72 -6.54
CA GLY A 394 -42.93 60.24 -7.84
C GLY A 394 -41.88 59.42 -8.55
N GLY A 395 -41.42 58.29 -7.94
CA GLY A 395 -40.49 57.35 -8.60
C GLY A 395 -41.15 56.54 -9.70
N THR A 396 -40.35 55.76 -10.43
CA THR A 396 -40.76 54.98 -11.60
C THR A 396 -40.71 53.49 -11.33
N ILE A 397 -41.74 52.77 -11.74
CA ILE A 397 -41.82 51.33 -11.75
C ILE A 397 -42.20 50.85 -13.16
N SER A 398 -41.50 49.89 -13.70
CA SER A 398 -41.83 49.26 -15.00
C SER A 398 -42.10 47.77 -14.81
N CYS A 399 -43.11 47.26 -15.52
CA CYS A 399 -43.48 45.87 -15.55
C CYS A 399 -43.55 45.38 -17.00
N ALA A 400 -42.75 44.43 -17.37
CA ALA A 400 -42.66 43.85 -18.73
C ALA A 400 -43.07 42.37 -18.69
N LEU A 401 -44.02 42.01 -19.55
CA LEU A 401 -44.36 40.61 -19.83
C LEU A 401 -43.82 40.23 -21.21
N ARG A 402 -43.03 39.21 -21.29
CA ARG A 402 -42.47 38.69 -22.54
C ARG A 402 -42.65 37.18 -22.63
N GLN A 403 -42.96 36.70 -23.83
CA GLN A 403 -43.07 35.28 -24.13
C GLN A 403 -42.15 34.83 -25.27
N GLU A 404 -41.46 33.72 -25.07
CA GLU A 404 -40.62 33.12 -26.09
C GLU A 404 -40.97 31.60 -26.21
N PRO A 405 -40.73 30.98 -27.39
CA PRO A 405 -40.86 29.52 -27.51
C PRO A 405 -39.94 28.80 -26.50
N GLY A 406 -40.44 27.75 -25.86
CA GLY A 406 -39.62 26.87 -25.06
C GLY A 406 -38.79 25.89 -25.89
N GLU A 407 -37.84 25.23 -25.25
CA GLU A 407 -37.01 24.21 -25.91
C GLU A 407 -37.81 22.96 -26.30
N THR A 408 -38.91 22.70 -25.62
CA THR A 408 -39.79 21.56 -25.89
C THR A 408 -41.04 22.03 -26.63
N ASP A 409 -41.44 21.30 -27.66
CA ASP A 409 -42.65 21.63 -28.44
C ASP A 409 -43.91 21.65 -27.54
N GLY A 410 -44.72 22.70 -27.70
CA GLY A 410 -45.89 22.92 -26.83
C GLY A 410 -45.61 23.67 -25.51
N TRP A 411 -44.38 24.05 -25.26
CA TRP A 411 -44.00 24.86 -24.08
C TRP A 411 -43.59 26.27 -24.48
N CYS A 412 -43.85 27.25 -23.62
CA CYS A 412 -43.35 28.62 -23.77
C CYS A 412 -42.63 29.06 -22.49
N ILE A 413 -41.66 29.92 -22.63
CA ILE A 413 -41.02 30.65 -21.54
C ILE A 413 -41.80 31.97 -21.40
N THR A 414 -42.35 32.23 -20.20
CA THR A 414 -43.01 33.50 -19.87
C THR A 414 -42.16 34.22 -18.84
N GLU A 415 -41.61 35.37 -19.23
CA GLU A 415 -40.80 36.23 -18.37
C GLU A 415 -41.64 37.41 -17.91
N ILE A 416 -41.68 37.71 -16.60
CA ILE A 416 -42.23 38.92 -16.02
C ILE A 416 -41.10 39.67 -15.36
N ALA A 417 -40.68 40.77 -15.93
CA ALA A 417 -39.63 41.64 -15.39
C ALA A 417 -40.22 42.89 -14.73
N ILE A 418 -39.92 43.07 -13.46
CA ILE A 418 -40.34 44.24 -12.67
C ILE A 418 -39.09 45.01 -12.26
N THR A 419 -39.03 46.28 -12.64
CA THR A 419 -37.91 47.19 -12.34
C THR A 419 -38.42 48.41 -11.61
N ASP A 420 -37.76 48.83 -10.56
CA ASP A 420 -38.08 50.01 -9.78
C ASP A 420 -36.87 50.94 -9.60
N THR A 421 -37.13 52.20 -9.25
CA THR A 421 -36.11 53.22 -8.94
C THR A 421 -36.02 53.50 -7.45
N GLY A 422 -36.26 52.47 -6.65
CA GLY A 422 -36.27 52.56 -5.18
C GLY A 422 -34.87 52.52 -4.54
N ILE A 423 -34.82 52.23 -3.26
CA ILE A 423 -33.60 52.26 -2.44
C ILE A 423 -32.60 51.11 -2.79
N GLY A 424 -33.01 50.13 -3.55
CA GLY A 424 -32.22 48.94 -3.88
C GLY A 424 -32.04 47.99 -2.66
N ILE A 425 -31.32 46.91 -2.90
CA ILE A 425 -30.95 45.92 -1.89
C ILE A 425 -29.42 46.00 -1.70
N SER A 426 -28.94 46.15 -0.46
CA SER A 426 -27.50 46.13 -0.18
C SER A 426 -26.91 44.73 -0.43
N GLU A 427 -25.68 44.66 -0.97
CA GLU A 427 -24.92 43.44 -1.16
C GLU A 427 -24.72 42.66 0.13
#